data_36f3e7fe03bee473c998515aadfd2b67
#
_entry.id   36f3e7fe03bee473c998515aadfd2b67
#
_cell.length_a   1.000
_cell.length_b   1.000
_cell.length_c   1.000
_cell.angle_alpha   90.00
_cell.angle_beta   90.00
_cell.angle_gamma   90.00
#
_symmetry.space_group_name_H-M   'P 1'
#
loop_
_entity.id
_entity.type
_entity.pdbx_description
1 polymer ?
#
loop_
_entity_poly.entity_id
_entity_poly.type
_entity_poly.pdbx_seq_one_letter_code
_entity_poly.pdbx_strand_id
1 'polypeptide(L)'
;NSIKGVNSSDAAITINNSDGTCTANLSNRQGKNLIINGAQLIAQRGTSSTTNGYGSVDRFQVNFSGTDEAPTQAQVDVAAGTTPYSLGFRKALKITNGNQTSGAGSSDYVYYQHKIEAQDISQSGWNYISSSSYITLSFWIKSSVAQSFKGHLKTQDGTSQLYPFDTGSLSADTWTKVTKTIAGNSNLQFDTNNEAGLHIAIMAFIGTDLTASSATENTWQAYAGGIFGGKDNTSTWYTTNDATLEITGVQLEVSDHATSFEHRSFGQELALCQRYFYMHASGAEASANNRAPIATGA
;
A
#
# COMPACT_ATOMS: atom_id res chain seq x y z
N ASN A 1 -35.45 12.64 5.30
CA ASN A 1 -35.57 12.69 3.84
C ASN A 1 -34.28 12.17 3.21
N SER A 2 -34.39 11.46 2.10
CA SER A 2 -33.21 10.93 1.38
C SER A 2 -33.42 10.97 -0.12
N ILE A 3 -32.33 11.13 -0.86
CA ILE A 3 -32.26 11.00 -2.32
C ILE A 3 -31.55 9.68 -2.64
N LYS A 4 -32.20 8.81 -3.42
CA LYS A 4 -31.68 7.50 -3.81
C LYS A 4 -31.57 7.41 -5.33
N GLY A 5 -30.64 6.60 -5.83
CA GLY A 5 -30.68 6.17 -7.23
C GLY A 5 -31.88 5.26 -7.49
N VAL A 6 -32.38 5.23 -8.73
CA VAL A 6 -33.62 4.52 -9.11
C VAL A 6 -33.62 3.03 -8.73
N ASN A 7 -32.43 2.40 -8.71
CA ASN A 7 -32.26 0.98 -8.41
C ASN A 7 -31.37 0.75 -7.17
N SER A 8 -31.25 1.73 -6.28
CA SER A 8 -30.43 1.60 -5.07
C SER A 8 -31.30 1.49 -3.81
N SER A 9 -30.98 0.54 -2.95
CA SER A 9 -31.51 0.46 -1.58
C SER A 9 -30.94 1.56 -0.69
N ASP A 10 -29.74 2.05 -0.99
CA ASP A 10 -28.98 2.99 -0.17
C ASP A 10 -29.21 4.44 -0.60
N ALA A 11 -29.25 5.33 0.37
CA ALA A 11 -29.39 6.76 0.12
C ALA A 11 -28.07 7.36 -0.35
N ALA A 12 -28.07 8.04 -1.52
CA ALA A 12 -26.95 8.84 -1.98
C ALA A 12 -26.77 10.12 -1.15
N ILE A 13 -27.90 10.67 -0.66
CA ILE A 13 -27.93 11.84 0.22
C ILE A 13 -28.96 11.58 1.31
N THR A 14 -28.57 11.77 2.55
CA THR A 14 -29.46 11.68 3.73
C THR A 14 -29.51 13.04 4.41
N ILE A 15 -30.71 13.54 4.67
CA ILE A 15 -30.95 14.77 5.42
C ILE A 15 -31.47 14.39 6.81
N ASN A 16 -30.78 14.82 7.84
CA ASN A 16 -31.23 14.67 9.21
C ASN A 16 -32.36 15.67 9.48
N ASN A 17 -33.53 15.18 9.84
CA ASN A 17 -34.71 16.01 10.06
C ASN A 17 -34.67 16.83 11.37
N SER A 18 -33.78 16.48 12.31
CA SER A 18 -33.70 17.17 13.61
C SER A 18 -32.81 18.40 13.59
N ASP A 19 -31.75 18.42 12.77
CA ASP A 19 -30.77 19.51 12.74
C ASP A 19 -30.50 20.04 11.31
N GLY A 20 -31.13 19.47 10.28
CA GLY A 20 -30.97 19.86 8.88
C GLY A 20 -29.61 19.48 8.27
N THR A 21 -28.76 18.74 8.98
CA THR A 21 -27.48 18.30 8.41
C THR A 21 -27.67 17.37 7.22
N CYS A 22 -26.82 17.49 6.22
CA CYS A 22 -26.83 16.70 5.01
C CYS A 22 -25.61 15.79 4.98
N THR A 23 -25.82 14.48 4.93
CA THR A 23 -24.78 13.49 4.67
C THR A 23 -24.89 13.03 3.23
N ALA A 24 -23.85 13.27 2.43
CA ALA A 24 -23.75 12.80 1.06
C ALA A 24 -22.67 11.73 0.93
N ASN A 25 -22.99 10.61 0.28
CA ASN A 25 -22.02 9.58 -0.06
C ASN A 25 -21.27 9.99 -1.35
N LEU A 26 -20.22 10.80 -1.19
CA LEU A 26 -19.44 11.34 -2.30
C LEU A 26 -18.24 10.43 -2.59
N SER A 27 -18.31 9.71 -3.70
CA SER A 27 -17.26 8.77 -4.13
C SER A 27 -15.97 9.45 -4.63
N ASN A 28 -16.01 10.74 -4.98
CA ASN A 28 -14.87 11.49 -5.54
C ASN A 28 -14.39 12.65 -4.64
N ARG A 29 -14.52 12.50 -3.34
CA ARG A 29 -14.00 13.47 -2.38
C ARG A 29 -12.47 13.55 -2.49
N GLN A 30 -11.92 14.76 -2.62
CA GLN A 30 -10.47 14.99 -2.59
C GLN A 30 -9.90 14.80 -1.17
N GLY A 31 -8.64 14.34 -1.11
CA GLY A 31 -7.93 14.15 0.16
C GLY A 31 -8.42 12.95 0.98
N LYS A 32 -9.17 12.02 0.38
CA LYS A 32 -9.65 10.82 1.07
C LYS A 32 -8.60 9.71 1.12
N ASN A 33 -7.71 9.65 0.13
CA ASN A 33 -6.67 8.62 0.09
C ASN A 33 -5.48 9.04 0.96
N LEU A 34 -5.26 8.34 2.06
CA LEU A 34 -4.13 8.54 2.96
C LEU A 34 -2.81 8.01 2.36
N ILE A 35 -2.88 7.24 1.28
CA ILE A 35 -1.70 6.75 0.56
C ILE A 35 -1.21 7.82 -0.42
N ILE A 36 0.07 8.15 -0.32
CA ILE A 36 0.77 8.99 -1.30
C ILE A 36 1.33 8.10 -2.39
N ASN A 37 1.17 8.51 -3.66
CA ASN A 37 1.62 7.79 -4.84
C ASN A 37 0.95 6.41 -5.04
N GLY A 38 -0.30 6.27 -4.59
CA GLY A 38 -1.03 4.99 -4.67
C GLY A 38 -1.24 4.48 -6.11
N ALA A 39 -1.25 5.36 -7.11
CA ALA A 39 -1.28 5.00 -8.54
C ALA A 39 0.11 4.74 -9.15
N GLN A 40 1.17 4.72 -8.34
CA GLN A 40 2.57 4.40 -8.69
C GLN A 40 3.16 5.33 -9.78
N LEU A 41 2.71 6.60 -9.85
CA LEU A 41 3.05 7.54 -10.93
C LEU A 41 4.44 8.14 -10.81
N ILE A 42 4.93 8.36 -9.59
CA ILE A 42 6.16 9.10 -9.29
C ILE A 42 7.30 8.13 -8.98
N ALA A 43 8.42 8.29 -9.65
CA ALA A 43 9.63 7.48 -9.49
C ALA A 43 10.88 8.36 -9.66
N GLN A 44 11.11 9.27 -8.71
CA GLN A 44 12.21 10.25 -8.80
C GLN A 44 13.61 9.61 -8.73
N ARG A 45 13.74 8.46 -8.04
CA ARG A 45 15.02 7.72 -7.91
C ARG A 45 15.39 6.90 -9.13
N GLY A 46 14.47 6.79 -10.10
CA GLY A 46 14.60 5.92 -11.27
C GLY A 46 13.48 4.90 -11.32
N THR A 47 13.31 4.30 -12.50
CA THR A 47 12.18 3.38 -12.76
C THR A 47 12.48 1.93 -12.41
N SER A 48 13.72 1.57 -12.07
CA SER A 48 14.11 0.20 -11.72
C SER A 48 15.31 0.18 -10.78
N SER A 49 15.36 -0.78 -9.87
CA SER A 49 16.48 -0.97 -8.93
C SER A 49 16.43 -2.38 -8.32
N THR A 50 17.60 -2.87 -7.91
CA THR A 50 17.78 -4.05 -7.06
C THR A 50 18.10 -3.68 -5.60
N THR A 51 18.03 -2.39 -5.26
CA THR A 51 18.35 -1.90 -3.92
C THR A 51 17.19 -2.19 -2.96
N ASN A 52 17.50 -2.66 -1.76
CA ASN A 52 16.54 -2.85 -0.67
C ASN A 52 15.98 -1.49 -0.21
N GLY A 53 14.70 -1.42 0.03
CA GLY A 53 14.01 -0.22 0.48
C GLY A 53 13.46 0.65 -0.66
N TYR A 54 13.67 1.97 -0.59
CA TYR A 54 13.19 2.94 -1.59
C TYR A 54 14.11 2.96 -2.81
N GLY A 55 13.89 2.07 -3.76
CA GLY A 55 14.76 1.93 -4.94
C GLY A 55 14.15 2.46 -6.25
N SER A 56 12.83 2.52 -6.37
CA SER A 56 12.14 2.93 -7.61
C SER A 56 10.98 3.88 -7.34
N VAL A 57 9.77 3.37 -7.25
CA VAL A 57 8.55 4.17 -7.03
C VAL A 57 8.60 4.88 -5.69
N ASP A 58 8.36 6.18 -5.69
CA ASP A 58 8.40 6.99 -4.48
C ASP A 58 7.32 6.57 -3.47
N ARG A 59 7.68 6.68 -2.17
CA ARG A 59 6.83 6.32 -1.02
C ARG A 59 6.65 4.82 -0.79
N PHE A 60 6.95 3.96 -1.76
CA PHE A 60 6.90 2.52 -1.62
C PHE A 60 8.30 1.94 -1.46
N GLN A 61 8.47 1.10 -0.47
CA GLN A 61 9.68 0.29 -0.25
C GLN A 61 9.43 -1.12 -0.79
N VAL A 62 10.49 -1.73 -1.33
CA VAL A 62 10.56 -3.18 -1.48
C VAL A 62 11.64 -3.66 -0.52
N ASN A 63 11.22 -4.37 0.51
CA ASN A 63 12.11 -4.89 1.54
C ASN A 63 12.31 -6.39 1.32
N PHE A 64 13.55 -6.84 1.40
CA PHE A 64 13.91 -8.26 1.26
C PHE A 64 15.12 -8.63 2.10
N SER A 65 15.19 -9.89 2.48
CA SER A 65 16.31 -10.49 3.18
C SER A 65 16.36 -12.00 2.92
N GLY A 66 17.55 -12.59 3.03
CA GLY A 66 17.78 -14.02 2.82
C GLY A 66 17.76 -14.45 1.35
N THR A 67 17.64 -13.53 0.40
CA THR A 67 17.60 -13.82 -1.04
C THR A 67 19.00 -14.16 -1.56
N ASP A 68 19.13 -15.22 -2.36
CA ASP A 68 20.39 -15.56 -3.07
C ASP A 68 20.67 -14.53 -4.17
N GLU A 69 19.63 -14.16 -4.92
CA GLU A 69 19.66 -13.07 -5.88
C GLU A 69 18.63 -12.01 -5.48
N ALA A 70 19.07 -10.76 -5.46
CA ALA A 70 18.22 -9.64 -5.08
C ALA A 70 17.04 -9.47 -6.07
N PRO A 71 15.80 -9.35 -5.58
CA PRO A 71 14.67 -9.07 -6.45
C PRO A 71 14.80 -7.68 -7.09
N THR A 72 14.26 -7.54 -8.29
CA THR A 72 14.17 -6.24 -8.98
C THR A 72 12.83 -5.59 -8.65
N GLN A 73 12.86 -4.34 -8.20
CA GLN A 73 11.71 -3.46 -8.09
C GLN A 73 11.65 -2.51 -9.30
N ALA A 74 10.50 -2.38 -9.95
CA ALA A 74 10.39 -1.53 -11.13
C ALA A 74 9.01 -0.86 -11.24
N GLN A 75 9.00 0.41 -11.70
CA GLN A 75 7.79 1.03 -12.22
C GLN A 75 7.54 0.50 -13.63
N VAL A 76 6.38 -0.10 -13.86
CA VAL A 76 5.98 -0.68 -15.15
C VAL A 76 4.65 -0.09 -15.63
N ASP A 77 4.38 -0.23 -16.94
CA ASP A 77 3.12 0.21 -17.51
C ASP A 77 1.99 -0.79 -17.19
N VAL A 78 0.82 -0.27 -16.88
CA VAL A 78 -0.42 -1.05 -16.84
C VAL A 78 -0.90 -1.23 -18.28
N ALA A 79 -1.00 -2.48 -18.73
CA ALA A 79 -1.33 -2.81 -20.11
C ALA A 79 -2.74 -2.32 -20.50
N ALA A 80 -2.85 -1.74 -21.70
CA ALA A 80 -4.14 -1.39 -22.29
C ALA A 80 -5.06 -2.60 -22.40
N GLY A 81 -6.37 -2.38 -22.24
CA GLY A 81 -7.37 -3.46 -22.25
C GLY A 81 -7.59 -4.15 -20.91
N THR A 82 -6.76 -3.88 -19.90
CA THR A 82 -6.96 -4.39 -18.53
C THR A 82 -7.96 -3.52 -17.75
N THR A 83 -8.61 -4.11 -16.73
CA THR A 83 -9.53 -3.37 -15.87
C THR A 83 -8.87 -2.17 -15.17
N PRO A 84 -7.69 -2.28 -14.55
CA PRO A 84 -7.02 -1.11 -13.98
C PRO A 84 -6.75 -0.02 -15.02
N TYR A 85 -6.36 -0.38 -16.24
CA TYR A 85 -6.15 0.62 -17.31
C TYR A 85 -7.43 1.39 -17.63
N SER A 86 -8.59 0.71 -17.73
CA SER A 86 -9.89 1.35 -17.98
C SER A 86 -10.33 2.26 -16.83
N LEU A 87 -9.85 2.00 -15.61
CA LEU A 87 -10.09 2.83 -14.43
C LEU A 87 -9.09 3.99 -14.27
N GLY A 88 -8.21 4.22 -15.25
CA GLY A 88 -7.30 5.36 -15.25
C GLY A 88 -5.89 5.06 -14.77
N PHE A 89 -5.57 3.86 -14.30
CA PHE A 89 -4.21 3.51 -13.90
C PHE A 89 -3.29 3.34 -15.11
N ARG A 90 -2.08 3.87 -15.04
CA ARG A 90 -1.09 3.81 -16.12
C ARG A 90 0.21 3.17 -15.67
N LYS A 91 0.50 3.18 -14.37
CA LYS A 91 1.73 2.65 -13.79
C LYS A 91 1.39 1.67 -12.66
N ALA A 92 2.30 0.71 -12.45
CA ALA A 92 2.30 -0.23 -11.36
C ALA A 92 3.72 -0.37 -10.80
N LEU A 93 3.86 -0.72 -9.53
CA LEU A 93 5.11 -1.19 -8.96
C LEU A 93 5.16 -2.69 -9.08
N LYS A 94 6.20 -3.21 -9.74
CA LYS A 94 6.46 -4.63 -9.95
C LYS A 94 7.68 -5.07 -9.14
N ILE A 95 7.55 -6.20 -8.42
CA ILE A 95 8.67 -7.00 -7.98
C ILE A 95 8.84 -8.16 -8.96
N THR A 96 10.07 -8.36 -9.43
CA THR A 96 10.49 -9.59 -10.12
C THR A 96 11.43 -10.33 -9.19
N ASN A 97 11.10 -11.58 -8.87
CA ASN A 97 11.94 -12.41 -8.02
C ASN A 97 13.29 -12.70 -8.70
N GLY A 98 14.33 -12.84 -7.90
CA GLY A 98 15.59 -13.40 -8.36
C GLY A 98 15.58 -14.94 -8.38
N ASN A 99 16.70 -15.53 -8.78
CA ASN A 99 16.90 -16.96 -8.72
C ASN A 99 17.32 -17.40 -7.31
N GLN A 100 16.40 -17.98 -6.56
CA GLN A 100 16.62 -18.42 -5.17
C GLN A 100 17.08 -19.90 -5.16
N THR A 101 18.37 -20.13 -5.41
CA THR A 101 18.95 -21.47 -5.60
C THR A 101 18.98 -22.30 -4.31
N SER A 102 19.05 -21.67 -3.15
CA SER A 102 19.00 -22.34 -1.85
C SER A 102 17.56 -22.66 -1.38
N GLY A 103 16.57 -22.22 -2.16
CA GLY A 103 15.16 -22.37 -1.80
C GLY A 103 14.68 -21.29 -0.81
N ALA A 104 13.56 -21.58 -0.14
CA ALA A 104 12.93 -20.65 0.79
C ALA A 104 13.42 -20.90 2.23
N GLY A 105 14.17 -19.97 2.79
CA GLY A 105 14.59 -20.00 4.19
C GLY A 105 13.47 -19.54 5.12
N SER A 106 13.52 -20.04 6.38
CA SER A 106 12.49 -19.72 7.37
C SER A 106 12.43 -18.25 7.78
N SER A 107 13.52 -17.51 7.64
CA SER A 107 13.63 -16.08 7.96
C SER A 107 13.65 -15.19 6.73
N ASP A 108 13.53 -15.74 5.51
CA ASP A 108 13.55 -14.98 4.27
C ASP A 108 12.26 -14.21 4.07
N TYR A 109 12.36 -13.06 3.40
CA TYR A 109 11.17 -12.27 3.05
C TYR A 109 11.39 -11.38 1.84
N VAL A 110 10.29 -11.12 1.13
CA VAL A 110 10.18 -10.08 0.08
C VAL A 110 8.80 -9.45 0.22
N TYR A 111 8.73 -8.13 0.46
CA TYR A 111 7.44 -7.44 0.60
C TYR A 111 7.48 -5.97 0.18
N TYR A 112 6.32 -5.48 -0.27
CA TYR A 112 6.05 -4.05 -0.39
C TYR A 112 5.73 -3.44 0.97
N GLN A 113 6.16 -2.20 1.18
CA GLN A 113 5.76 -1.42 2.35
C GLN A 113 5.48 0.03 2.00
N HIS A 114 4.39 0.55 2.52
CA HIS A 114 4.08 1.98 2.57
C HIS A 114 3.95 2.43 4.03
N LYS A 115 4.48 3.62 4.34
CA LYS A 115 4.42 4.20 5.69
C LYS A 115 3.62 5.49 5.67
N ILE A 116 2.68 5.61 6.59
CA ILE A 116 1.85 6.80 6.79
C ILE A 116 2.27 7.44 8.11
N GLU A 117 2.44 8.76 8.13
CA GLU A 117 2.80 9.50 9.35
C GLU A 117 1.70 9.38 10.42
N ALA A 118 2.09 9.38 11.69
CA ALA A 118 1.16 9.28 12.82
C ALA A 118 0.16 10.43 12.81
N GLN A 119 0.62 11.67 12.55
CA GLN A 119 -0.25 12.84 12.45
C GLN A 119 -1.30 12.73 11.33
N ASP A 120 -0.97 12.09 10.19
CA ASP A 120 -1.91 11.93 9.07
C ASP A 120 -3.03 10.95 9.40
N ILE A 121 -2.74 9.90 10.16
CA ILE A 121 -3.76 8.96 10.67
C ILE A 121 -4.57 9.62 11.79
N SER A 122 -3.94 10.24 12.78
CA SER A 122 -4.63 10.82 13.93
C SER A 122 -5.60 11.94 13.53
N GLN A 123 -5.32 12.67 12.44
CA GLN A 123 -6.15 13.77 11.92
C GLN A 123 -7.04 13.35 10.74
N SER A 124 -7.03 12.08 10.32
CA SER A 124 -7.78 11.60 9.17
C SER A 124 -9.31 11.67 9.32
N GLY A 125 -9.80 11.83 10.55
CA GLY A 125 -11.22 11.71 10.89
C GLY A 125 -11.66 10.28 11.22
N TRP A 126 -10.74 9.31 11.18
CA TRP A 126 -11.00 7.97 11.68
C TRP A 126 -11.03 7.94 13.21
N ASN A 127 -12.14 7.54 13.80
CA ASN A 127 -12.19 7.23 15.23
C ASN A 127 -11.57 5.84 15.47
N TYR A 128 -10.24 5.77 15.42
CA TYR A 128 -9.49 4.52 15.41
C TYR A 128 -9.66 3.66 16.68
N ILE A 129 -10.10 4.24 17.79
CA ILE A 129 -10.37 3.48 19.01
C ILE A 129 -11.77 2.86 19.04
N SER A 130 -12.65 3.17 18.07
CA SER A 130 -14.03 2.69 18.02
C SER A 130 -14.19 1.57 17.01
N SER A 131 -14.73 0.44 17.46
CA SER A 131 -15.09 -0.69 16.60
C SER A 131 -16.24 -0.40 15.62
N SER A 132 -16.90 0.74 15.75
CA SER A 132 -17.96 1.22 14.84
C SER A 132 -17.45 2.23 13.81
N SER A 133 -16.15 2.54 13.80
CA SER A 133 -15.52 3.42 12.83
C SER A 133 -14.52 2.63 12.01
N TYR A 134 -14.49 2.86 10.71
CA TYR A 134 -13.78 2.00 9.77
C TYR A 134 -12.82 2.77 8.90
N ILE A 135 -11.71 2.10 8.52
CA ILE A 135 -10.90 2.42 7.36
C ILE A 135 -11.02 1.29 6.35
N THR A 136 -10.91 1.61 5.07
CA THR A 136 -10.92 0.62 4.01
C THR A 136 -9.66 0.74 3.17
N LEU A 137 -8.88 -0.36 3.13
CA LEU A 137 -7.75 -0.54 2.22
C LEU A 137 -8.26 -1.21 0.94
N SER A 138 -7.92 -0.64 -0.21
CA SER A 138 -8.15 -1.29 -1.50
C SER A 138 -6.95 -1.12 -2.42
N PHE A 139 -6.69 -2.12 -3.26
CA PHE A 139 -5.61 -2.09 -4.25
C PHE A 139 -5.85 -3.11 -5.34
N TRP A 140 -5.21 -2.91 -6.48
CA TRP A 140 -5.11 -3.90 -7.55
C TRP A 140 -3.80 -4.64 -7.45
N ILE A 141 -3.86 -5.97 -7.59
CA ILE A 141 -2.71 -6.86 -7.51
C ILE A 141 -2.75 -7.87 -8.66
N LYS A 142 -1.58 -8.20 -9.20
CA LYS A 142 -1.39 -9.23 -10.23
C LYS A 142 -0.13 -10.01 -9.93
N SER A 143 -0.17 -11.32 -10.01
CA SER A 143 0.98 -12.21 -9.85
C SER A 143 1.10 -13.15 -11.04
N SER A 144 2.32 -13.49 -11.44
CA SER A 144 2.56 -14.57 -12.42
C SER A 144 2.33 -15.97 -11.86
N VAL A 145 2.23 -16.09 -10.53
CA VAL A 145 1.97 -17.35 -9.82
C VAL A 145 0.59 -17.32 -9.20
N ALA A 146 -0.23 -18.35 -9.47
CA ALA A 146 -1.55 -18.49 -8.89
C ALA A 146 -1.45 -18.96 -7.43
N GLN A 147 -1.65 -18.04 -6.49
CA GLN A 147 -1.68 -18.31 -5.04
C GLN A 147 -2.36 -17.16 -4.30
N SER A 148 -2.57 -17.29 -2.99
CA SER A 148 -2.87 -16.16 -2.12
C SER A 148 -1.59 -15.51 -1.59
N PHE A 149 -1.68 -14.23 -1.24
CA PHE A 149 -0.58 -13.47 -0.64
C PHE A 149 -1.03 -12.88 0.70
N LYS A 150 -0.09 -12.75 1.61
CA LYS A 150 -0.34 -12.13 2.92
C LYS A 150 -0.12 -10.63 2.86
N GLY A 151 -0.78 -9.92 3.75
CA GLY A 151 -0.55 -8.52 3.99
C GLY A 151 -0.92 -8.14 5.40
N HIS A 152 -0.53 -6.94 5.83
CA HIS A 152 -0.94 -6.41 7.12
C HIS A 152 -1.00 -4.89 7.16
N LEU A 153 -1.75 -4.40 8.15
CA LEU A 153 -1.56 -3.08 8.72
C LEU A 153 -0.87 -3.25 10.08
N LYS A 154 0.14 -2.41 10.37
CA LYS A 154 0.86 -2.44 11.65
C LYS A 154 1.00 -1.04 12.21
N THR A 155 0.56 -0.80 13.44
CA THR A 155 0.78 0.47 14.14
C THR A 155 2.19 0.55 14.71
N GLN A 156 2.72 1.77 14.90
CA GLN A 156 4.06 1.98 15.43
C GLN A 156 4.05 2.67 16.79
N ASP A 157 2.98 3.42 17.09
CA ASP A 157 2.84 4.16 18.34
C ASP A 157 2.25 3.28 19.44
N GLY A 158 2.59 3.57 20.69
CA GLY A 158 2.16 2.79 21.85
C GLY A 158 2.58 1.32 21.76
N THR A 159 1.71 0.42 22.19
CA THR A 159 1.90 -1.02 21.99
C THR A 159 1.48 -1.37 20.57
N SER A 160 2.46 -1.67 19.70
CA SER A 160 2.20 -1.97 18.30
C SER A 160 1.15 -3.06 18.12
N GLN A 161 0.17 -2.78 17.27
CA GLN A 161 -0.88 -3.72 16.88
C GLN A 161 -0.69 -4.14 15.43
N LEU A 162 -1.03 -5.38 15.14
CA LEU A 162 -0.99 -5.96 13.79
C LEU A 162 -2.40 -6.39 13.37
N TYR A 163 -2.80 -6.03 12.15
CA TYR A 163 -3.99 -6.51 11.48
C TYR A 163 -3.58 -7.30 10.24
N PRO A 164 -3.36 -8.61 10.34
CA PRO A 164 -2.98 -9.43 9.20
C PRO A 164 -4.19 -9.76 8.33
N PHE A 165 -3.98 -9.90 7.03
CA PHE A 165 -4.99 -10.31 6.07
C PHE A 165 -4.40 -11.16 4.95
N ASP A 166 -5.28 -11.89 4.27
CA ASP A 166 -4.98 -12.66 3.05
C ASP A 166 -5.65 -11.98 1.84
N THR A 167 -4.98 -11.97 0.68
CA THR A 167 -5.57 -11.40 -0.55
C THR A 167 -6.75 -12.19 -1.09
N GLY A 168 -6.93 -13.41 -0.65
CA GLY A 168 -7.70 -14.44 -1.37
C GLY A 168 -6.87 -15.05 -2.50
N SER A 169 -7.36 -16.12 -3.07
CA SER A 169 -6.67 -16.82 -4.18
C SER A 169 -6.66 -15.93 -5.43
N LEU A 170 -5.48 -15.69 -5.98
CA LEU A 170 -5.28 -14.98 -7.23
C LEU A 170 -5.07 -15.98 -8.37
N SER A 171 -5.65 -15.69 -9.54
CA SER A 171 -5.30 -16.36 -10.77
C SER A 171 -4.04 -15.75 -11.36
N ALA A 172 -3.16 -16.59 -11.95
CA ALA A 172 -1.94 -16.11 -12.59
C ALA A 172 -2.26 -15.04 -13.65
N ASP A 173 -1.40 -14.04 -13.76
CA ASP A 173 -1.42 -12.95 -14.74
C ASP A 173 -2.74 -12.16 -14.81
N THR A 174 -3.56 -12.25 -13.77
CA THR A 174 -4.88 -11.60 -13.72
C THR A 174 -4.90 -10.49 -12.66
N TRP A 175 -5.26 -9.26 -13.07
CA TRP A 175 -5.49 -8.17 -12.15
C TRP A 175 -6.72 -8.43 -11.28
N THR A 176 -6.52 -8.49 -9.98
CA THR A 176 -7.57 -8.71 -8.97
C THR A 176 -7.64 -7.51 -8.03
N LYS A 177 -8.84 -6.99 -7.78
CA LYS A 177 -9.04 -5.95 -6.75
C LYS A 177 -9.20 -6.61 -5.39
N VAL A 178 -8.33 -6.25 -4.46
CA VAL A 178 -8.42 -6.64 -3.05
C VAL A 178 -9.02 -5.48 -2.26
N THR A 179 -9.94 -5.79 -1.35
CA THR A 179 -10.57 -4.81 -0.45
C THR A 179 -10.62 -5.37 0.97
N LYS A 180 -10.21 -4.57 1.95
CA LYS A 180 -10.25 -4.88 3.38
C LYS A 180 -10.85 -3.71 4.13
N THR A 181 -12.04 -3.92 4.70
CA THR A 181 -12.67 -2.96 5.60
C THR A 181 -12.32 -3.33 7.03
N ILE A 182 -11.75 -2.39 7.75
CA ILE A 182 -11.04 -2.61 9.02
C ILE A 182 -11.64 -1.70 10.07
N ALA A 183 -12.26 -2.29 11.08
CA ALA A 183 -12.78 -1.56 12.23
C ALA A 183 -11.65 -1.03 13.11
N GLY A 184 -11.88 0.08 13.80
CA GLY A 184 -10.99 0.53 14.86
C GLY A 184 -10.95 -0.45 16.03
N ASN A 185 -9.99 -0.24 16.93
CA ASN A 185 -9.81 -1.08 18.12
C ASN A 185 -9.29 -0.22 19.28
N SER A 186 -9.77 -0.44 20.49
CA SER A 186 -9.41 0.33 21.68
C SER A 186 -7.92 0.29 22.03
N ASN A 187 -7.15 -0.65 21.46
CA ASN A 187 -5.70 -0.76 21.69
C ASN A 187 -4.89 0.06 20.67
N LEU A 188 -5.53 0.70 19.68
CA LEU A 188 -4.83 1.51 18.71
C LEU A 188 -4.46 2.86 19.32
N GLN A 189 -3.24 3.29 19.04
CA GLN A 189 -2.72 4.59 19.42
C GLN A 189 -1.97 5.19 18.23
N PHE A 190 -2.13 6.49 18.02
CA PHE A 190 -1.38 7.27 17.03
C PHE A 190 -1.00 8.61 17.66
N ASP A 191 0.28 8.96 17.54
CA ASP A 191 0.81 10.23 17.97
C ASP A 191 0.47 11.36 16.98
N THR A 192 0.86 12.60 17.30
CA THR A 192 0.65 13.77 16.43
C THR A 192 1.97 14.26 15.83
N ASN A 193 2.91 13.35 15.57
CA ASN A 193 4.23 13.63 15.02
C ASN A 193 4.35 13.15 13.56
N ASN A 194 5.48 13.43 12.93
CA ASN A 194 5.80 13.02 11.56
C ASN A 194 6.53 11.69 11.46
N GLU A 195 6.61 10.93 12.53
CA GLU A 195 7.10 9.56 12.50
C GLU A 195 6.04 8.62 11.88
N ALA A 196 6.45 7.42 11.55
CA ALA A 196 5.54 6.45 10.95
C ALA A 196 4.54 5.93 12.00
N GLY A 197 3.25 6.26 11.86
CA GLY A 197 2.18 5.75 12.72
C GLY A 197 1.59 4.44 12.22
N LEU A 198 1.44 4.30 10.89
CA LEU A 198 0.85 3.10 10.29
C LEU A 198 1.70 2.59 9.12
N HIS A 199 2.04 1.30 9.15
CA HIS A 199 2.64 0.59 8.04
C HIS A 199 1.58 -0.28 7.35
N ILE A 200 1.62 -0.30 6.01
CA ILE A 200 0.90 -1.24 5.19
C ILE A 200 1.94 -2.08 4.46
N ALA A 201 1.84 -3.40 4.56
CA ALA A 201 2.72 -4.31 3.86
C ALA A 201 1.92 -5.36 3.08
N ILE A 202 2.45 -5.75 1.92
CA ILE A 202 1.95 -6.83 1.08
C ILE A 202 3.15 -7.73 0.77
N MET A 203 3.10 -8.99 1.21
CA MET A 203 4.19 -9.93 1.13
C MET A 203 4.14 -10.71 -0.18
N ALA A 204 5.18 -10.58 -1.01
CA ALA A 204 5.43 -11.52 -2.10
C ALA A 204 5.86 -12.88 -1.54
N PHE A 205 6.68 -12.84 -0.48
CA PHE A 205 7.08 -14.01 0.30
C PHE A 205 7.36 -13.62 1.74
N ILE A 206 7.12 -14.56 2.65
CA ILE A 206 7.43 -14.47 4.07
C ILE A 206 7.72 -15.85 4.63
N GLY A 207 8.88 -16.00 5.28
CA GLY A 207 9.33 -17.26 5.86
C GLY A 207 8.64 -17.61 7.18
N THR A 208 8.73 -18.88 7.57
CA THR A 208 7.96 -19.47 8.67
C THR A 208 8.33 -18.95 10.06
N ASP A 209 9.53 -18.37 10.25
CA ASP A 209 9.91 -17.73 11.54
C ASP A 209 9.16 -16.39 11.76
N LEU A 210 8.55 -15.85 10.69
CA LEU A 210 7.86 -14.57 10.69
C LEU A 210 6.33 -14.74 10.56
N THR A 211 5.83 -15.99 10.59
CA THR A 211 4.42 -16.34 10.55
C THR A 211 4.06 -17.29 11.68
N ALA A 212 2.80 -17.39 12.04
CA ALA A 212 2.36 -18.36 13.04
C ALA A 212 0.93 -18.83 12.77
N SER A 213 0.67 -20.12 12.95
CA SER A 213 -0.68 -20.70 12.88
C SER A 213 -1.67 -20.07 13.88
N SER A 214 -1.14 -19.53 15.00
CA SER A 214 -1.92 -18.82 16.04
C SER A 214 -2.34 -17.40 15.66
N ALA A 215 -1.75 -16.79 14.61
CA ALA A 215 -2.15 -15.47 14.17
C ALA A 215 -3.59 -15.50 13.63
N THR A 216 -4.38 -14.50 14.02
CA THR A 216 -5.78 -14.37 13.61
C THR A 216 -5.89 -13.34 12.50
N GLU A 217 -6.34 -13.77 11.31
CA GLU A 217 -6.54 -12.86 10.18
C GLU A 217 -7.78 -11.98 10.37
N ASN A 218 -7.72 -10.80 9.78
CA ASN A 218 -8.79 -9.79 9.80
C ASN A 218 -9.19 -9.34 11.22
N THR A 219 -8.21 -9.34 12.13
CA THR A 219 -8.41 -8.92 13.53
C THR A 219 -7.15 -8.24 14.05
N TRP A 220 -7.31 -7.12 14.76
CA TRP A 220 -6.22 -6.48 15.47
C TRP A 220 -5.74 -7.35 16.63
N GLN A 221 -4.43 -7.53 16.72
CA GLN A 221 -3.75 -8.29 17.77
C GLN A 221 -2.42 -7.63 18.11
N ALA A 222 -1.93 -7.84 19.33
CA ALA A 222 -0.62 -7.34 19.73
C ALA A 222 0.47 -7.88 18.79
N TYR A 223 1.33 -6.99 18.31
CA TYR A 223 2.43 -7.38 17.43
C TYR A 223 3.50 -8.20 18.18
N ALA A 224 3.96 -9.26 17.55
CA ALA A 224 5.16 -10.00 17.91
C ALA A 224 5.94 -10.36 16.63
N GLY A 225 7.28 -10.46 16.71
CA GLY A 225 8.11 -10.71 15.52
C GLY A 225 7.72 -11.96 14.75
N GLY A 226 7.39 -13.05 15.44
CA GLY A 226 6.96 -14.31 14.82
C GLY A 226 5.58 -14.30 14.16
N ILE A 227 4.87 -13.16 14.16
CA ILE A 227 3.59 -13.01 13.44
C ILE A 227 3.63 -11.85 12.45
N PHE A 228 4.81 -11.36 12.08
CA PHE A 228 4.94 -10.22 11.16
C PHE A 228 4.19 -10.44 9.84
N GLY A 229 4.28 -11.63 9.26
CA GLY A 229 3.56 -12.05 8.06
C GLY A 229 2.11 -12.51 8.32
N GLY A 230 1.66 -12.52 9.57
CA GLY A 230 0.35 -13.06 9.94
C GLY A 230 0.34 -14.58 10.05
N LYS A 231 -0.72 -15.21 9.54
CA LYS A 231 -0.91 -16.66 9.59
C LYS A 231 0.01 -17.37 8.57
N ASP A 232 0.41 -18.59 8.92
CA ASP A 232 1.19 -19.45 8.03
C ASP A 232 0.59 -19.54 6.63
N ASN A 233 1.44 -19.54 5.62
CA ASN A 233 1.07 -19.56 4.22
C ASN A 233 2.00 -20.46 3.43
N THR A 234 1.44 -21.17 2.46
CA THR A 234 2.23 -21.91 1.46
C THR A 234 2.44 -21.03 0.25
N SER A 235 3.68 -20.86 -0.18
CA SER A 235 4.03 -20.02 -1.31
C SER A 235 5.01 -20.76 -2.23
N THR A 236 4.77 -20.67 -3.53
CA THR A 236 5.70 -21.10 -4.59
C THR A 236 6.29 -19.91 -5.34
N TRP A 237 5.82 -18.71 -5.08
CA TRP A 237 6.30 -17.48 -5.73
C TRP A 237 7.82 -17.30 -5.54
N TYR A 238 8.31 -17.49 -4.32
CA TYR A 238 9.72 -17.29 -3.98
C TYR A 238 10.66 -18.30 -4.66
N THR A 239 10.22 -19.54 -4.83
CA THR A 239 10.98 -20.61 -5.48
C THR A 239 10.78 -20.66 -6.99
N THR A 240 9.94 -19.78 -7.54
CA THR A 240 9.75 -19.63 -8.99
C THR A 240 10.64 -18.50 -9.48
N ASN A 241 11.64 -18.83 -10.30
CA ASN A 241 12.53 -17.84 -10.92
C ASN A 241 11.73 -16.86 -11.78
N ASP A 242 12.10 -15.59 -11.74
CA ASP A 242 11.43 -14.49 -12.46
C ASP A 242 9.93 -14.34 -12.15
N ALA A 243 9.42 -14.95 -11.06
CA ALA A 243 8.06 -14.72 -10.63
C ALA A 243 7.81 -13.23 -10.36
N THR A 244 6.65 -12.73 -10.79
CA THR A 244 6.32 -11.31 -10.65
C THR A 244 5.15 -11.09 -9.70
N LEU A 245 5.18 -9.95 -9.02
CA LEU A 245 4.06 -9.40 -8.26
C LEU A 245 3.94 -7.92 -8.56
N GLU A 246 2.78 -7.48 -9.03
CA GLU A 246 2.50 -6.09 -9.40
C GLU A 246 1.37 -5.52 -8.55
N ILE A 247 1.51 -4.25 -8.13
CA ILE A 247 0.46 -3.52 -7.42
C ILE A 247 0.24 -2.14 -8.03
N THR A 248 -1.02 -1.68 -8.01
CA THR A 248 -1.41 -0.31 -8.35
C THR A 248 -2.73 0.06 -7.69
N GLY A 249 -3.08 1.35 -7.71
CA GLY A 249 -4.36 1.83 -7.17
C GLY A 249 -4.50 1.59 -5.67
N VAL A 250 -3.42 1.72 -4.92
CA VAL A 250 -3.42 1.53 -3.45
C VAL A 250 -4.10 2.73 -2.81
N GLN A 251 -5.21 2.49 -2.12
CA GLN A 251 -6.00 3.50 -1.42
C GLN A 251 -6.34 3.01 -0.02
N LEU A 252 -6.08 3.86 0.96
CA LEU A 252 -6.58 3.74 2.32
C LEU A 252 -7.45 4.95 2.61
N GLU A 253 -8.72 4.73 2.93
CA GLU A 253 -9.70 5.79 3.15
C GLU A 253 -10.52 5.56 4.41
N VAL A 254 -10.97 6.65 5.04
CA VAL A 254 -11.91 6.56 6.17
C VAL A 254 -13.30 6.31 5.61
N SER A 255 -13.70 5.04 5.60
CA SER A 255 -14.96 4.56 5.04
C SER A 255 -15.20 3.11 5.48
N ASP A 256 -16.45 2.68 5.51
CA ASP A 256 -16.87 1.30 5.74
C ASP A 256 -16.95 0.45 4.45
N HIS A 257 -16.59 1.04 3.31
CA HIS A 257 -16.52 0.37 2.00
C HIS A 257 -15.48 1.05 1.10
N ALA A 258 -14.99 0.32 0.08
CA ALA A 258 -14.10 0.88 -0.92
C ALA A 258 -14.87 1.76 -1.91
N THR A 259 -14.45 3.02 -2.03
CA THR A 259 -14.97 3.95 -3.03
C THR A 259 -14.12 3.95 -4.30
N SER A 260 -14.45 4.79 -5.29
CA SER A 260 -13.62 4.99 -6.47
C SER A 260 -12.25 5.53 -6.06
N PHE A 261 -11.19 5.12 -6.77
CA PHE A 261 -9.83 5.61 -6.49
C PHE A 261 -9.75 7.15 -6.65
N GLU A 262 -9.05 7.80 -5.72
CA GLU A 262 -8.75 9.22 -5.81
C GLU A 262 -7.57 9.46 -6.76
N HIS A 263 -7.86 9.83 -8.01
CA HIS A 263 -6.84 10.25 -8.96
C HIS A 263 -6.43 11.69 -8.70
N ARG A 264 -5.21 11.90 -8.20
CA ARG A 264 -4.58 13.22 -8.09
C ARG A 264 -3.86 13.56 -9.38
N SER A 265 -3.74 14.86 -9.71
CA SER A 265 -2.91 15.29 -10.83
C SER A 265 -1.43 14.93 -10.58
N PHE A 266 -0.65 14.77 -11.66
CA PHE A 266 0.79 14.46 -11.54
C PHE A 266 1.52 15.46 -10.65
N GLY A 267 1.24 16.76 -10.80
CA GLY A 267 1.88 17.82 -10.01
C GLY A 267 1.52 17.74 -8.52
N GLN A 268 0.27 17.44 -8.18
CA GLN A 268 -0.15 17.24 -6.79
C GLN A 268 0.56 16.03 -6.18
N GLU A 269 0.60 14.89 -6.88
CA GLU A 269 1.24 13.68 -6.38
C GLU A 269 2.76 13.86 -6.23
N LEU A 270 3.41 14.54 -7.21
CA LEU A 270 4.83 14.88 -7.12
C LEU A 270 5.13 15.75 -5.91
N ALA A 271 4.35 16.79 -5.65
CA ALA A 271 4.55 17.67 -4.49
C ALA A 271 4.44 16.89 -3.15
N LEU A 272 3.50 15.95 -3.05
CA LEU A 272 3.38 15.08 -1.87
C LEU A 272 4.60 14.15 -1.72
N CYS A 273 5.12 13.60 -2.82
CA CYS A 273 6.34 12.78 -2.79
C CYS A 273 7.58 13.59 -2.41
N GLN A 274 7.69 14.82 -2.91
CA GLN A 274 8.82 15.72 -2.64
C GLN A 274 8.95 16.15 -1.18
N ARG A 275 7.89 16.07 -0.39
CA ARG A 275 7.98 16.21 1.08
C ARG A 275 8.94 15.19 1.70
N TYR A 276 9.10 14.02 1.10
CA TYR A 276 9.90 12.92 1.63
C TYR A 276 11.20 12.67 0.87
N PHE A 277 11.21 13.00 -0.39
CA PHE A 277 12.39 12.88 -1.25
C PHE A 277 12.32 13.90 -2.39
N TYR A 278 13.36 14.70 -2.50
CA TYR A 278 13.52 15.67 -3.56
C TYR A 278 14.88 15.48 -4.25
N MET A 279 14.88 15.30 -5.56
CA MET A 279 16.09 15.17 -6.36
C MET A 279 16.43 16.51 -7.00
N HIS A 280 17.52 17.16 -6.55
CA HIS A 280 17.98 18.43 -7.10
C HIS A 280 18.61 18.31 -8.49
N ALA A 281 19.26 17.18 -8.77
CA ALA A 281 19.87 16.89 -10.07
C ALA A 281 19.86 15.40 -10.34
N SER A 282 19.56 15.01 -11.57
CA SER A 282 19.74 13.64 -12.07
C SER A 282 20.75 13.68 -13.22
N GLY A 283 21.75 12.83 -13.20
CA GLY A 283 22.75 12.70 -14.26
C GLY A 283 23.96 11.87 -13.80
N ALA A 284 24.60 11.17 -14.72
CA ALA A 284 25.89 10.57 -14.45
C ALA A 284 26.89 11.70 -14.16
N GLU A 285 27.73 11.56 -13.13
CA GLU A 285 28.84 12.46 -12.90
C GLU A 285 29.75 12.45 -14.13
N ALA A 286 29.54 13.40 -15.01
CA ALA A 286 30.50 13.69 -16.07
C ALA A 286 31.57 14.60 -15.49
N SER A 287 32.64 14.01 -15.00
CA SER A 287 33.89 14.65 -14.56
C SER A 287 33.75 15.78 -13.52
N ALA A 288 34.74 15.91 -12.67
CA ALA A 288 34.83 16.81 -11.50
C ALA A 288 34.62 18.32 -11.75
N ASN A 289 34.31 18.73 -12.97
CA ASN A 289 34.18 20.14 -13.36
C ASN A 289 32.77 20.58 -13.76
N ASN A 290 31.77 19.68 -13.77
CA ASN A 290 30.40 20.03 -14.17
C ASN A 290 29.46 19.99 -12.96
N ARG A 291 29.64 20.94 -12.03
CA ARG A 291 28.65 21.18 -10.96
C ARG A 291 27.44 21.83 -11.59
N ALA A 292 26.33 21.14 -11.60
CA ALA A 292 25.05 21.77 -11.91
C ALA A 292 24.84 22.97 -10.96
N PRO A 293 24.50 24.16 -11.47
CA PRO A 293 24.26 25.31 -10.61
C PRO A 293 23.10 25.01 -9.66
N ILE A 294 23.36 25.07 -8.36
CA ILE A 294 22.33 25.07 -7.34
C ILE A 294 21.60 26.42 -7.53
N ALA A 295 20.35 26.39 -7.96
CA ALA A 295 19.53 27.59 -7.95
C ALA A 295 19.33 28.00 -6.48
N THR A 296 20.08 29.00 -6.04
CA THR A 296 19.80 29.71 -4.79
C THR A 296 18.57 30.55 -5.07
N GLY A 297 17.40 30.08 -4.62
CA GLY A 297 16.19 30.89 -4.61
C GLY A 297 16.40 32.09 -3.72
N ALA A 298 16.12 33.27 -4.28
CA ALA A 298 16.00 34.53 -3.54
C ALA A 298 14.68 34.59 -2.80
#